data_6789f807810a91f86b8d78dd300af69f
#
_entry.id   6789f807810a91f86b8d78dd300af69f
#
_cell.length_a   1.000
_cell.length_b   1.000
_cell.length_c   1.000
_cell.angle_alpha   90.00
_cell.angle_beta   90.00
_cell.angle_gamma   90.00
#
_symmetry.space_group_name_H-M   'P 1'
#
loop_
_entity.id
_entity.type
_entity.pdbx_description
1 polymer ?
#
loop_
_entity_poly.entity_id
_entity_poly.type
_entity_poly.pdbx_seq_one_letter_code
_entity_poly.pdbx_strand_id
1 'polypeptide(L)'
;MGRGYLINMKRVIIGAGETSDKGWIATQQTELNLLNIDDYYKLFKQNESIDAFLAEHVFEHLNLLEGEVAAKHLYQFLKQGGYARIAVPDVNFKNDWYQNMCKPGGPGGKDHPAYTHKVFYDYKMLTEVFEKAGFTVDLLEYCDEDGRFHFNYWDPEGGFIGRSLRFDTRNHDGKLGMVSIIIDAYKK
;
A
#
# COMPACT_ATOMS: atom_id res chain seq x y z
N MET A 1 -30.98 27.25 -3.63
CA MET A 1 -30.16 26.49 -4.61
C MET A 1 -28.75 26.37 -4.03
N GLY A 2 -28.48 25.28 -3.31
CA GLY A 2 -27.18 25.02 -2.72
C GLY A 2 -26.19 24.62 -3.79
N ARG A 3 -25.19 25.45 -4.05
CA ARG A 3 -23.99 25.00 -4.79
C ARG A 3 -23.26 24.00 -3.88
N GLY A 4 -23.41 22.70 -4.18
CA GLY A 4 -22.57 21.69 -3.59
C GLY A 4 -21.12 22.00 -3.96
N TYR A 5 -20.31 22.37 -2.95
CA TYR A 5 -18.86 22.41 -3.10
C TYR A 5 -18.43 20.97 -3.38
N LEU A 6 -18.08 20.69 -4.63
CA LEU A 6 -17.27 19.51 -4.97
C LEU A 6 -15.98 19.68 -4.17
N ILE A 7 -15.90 19.02 -3.03
CA ILE A 7 -14.64 18.92 -2.28
C ILE A 7 -13.69 18.18 -3.23
N ASN A 8 -12.74 18.92 -3.78
CA ASN A 8 -11.75 18.38 -4.69
C ASN A 8 -10.76 17.56 -3.83
N MET A 9 -11.11 16.29 -3.59
CA MET A 9 -10.27 15.37 -2.81
C MET A 9 -8.96 15.15 -3.54
N LYS A 10 -7.84 15.37 -2.85
CA LYS A 10 -6.51 15.15 -3.37
C LYS A 10 -6.03 13.76 -2.97
N ARG A 11 -6.10 12.81 -3.90
CA ARG A 11 -5.74 11.42 -3.72
C ARG A 11 -4.53 11.08 -4.59
N VAL A 12 -3.58 10.30 -4.07
CA VAL A 12 -2.29 10.04 -4.73
C VAL A 12 -2.00 8.54 -4.76
N ILE A 13 -1.71 8.01 -5.96
CA ILE A 13 -1.18 6.65 -6.14
C ILE A 13 0.35 6.76 -6.17
N ILE A 14 1.00 6.03 -5.30
CA ILE A 14 2.45 5.96 -5.15
C ILE A 14 2.98 4.77 -5.93
N GLY A 15 4.01 4.97 -6.76
CA GLY A 15 4.60 3.89 -7.54
C GLY A 15 3.59 3.25 -8.50
N ALA A 16 2.79 4.08 -9.13
CA ALA A 16 1.60 3.68 -9.88
C ALA A 16 1.88 2.69 -11.03
N GLY A 17 3.11 2.66 -11.58
CA GLY A 17 3.39 1.89 -12.79
C GLY A 17 2.46 2.34 -13.93
N GLU A 18 1.62 1.42 -14.40
CA GLU A 18 0.58 1.70 -15.39
C GLU A 18 -0.81 1.93 -14.75
N THR A 19 -0.90 1.85 -13.42
CA THR A 19 -2.17 2.03 -12.71
C THR A 19 -2.61 3.49 -12.77
N SER A 20 -3.85 3.70 -13.16
CA SER A 20 -4.51 5.01 -13.10
C SER A 20 -5.94 4.83 -12.62
N ASP A 21 -6.44 5.77 -11.83
CA ASP A 21 -7.82 5.76 -11.38
C ASP A 21 -8.39 7.18 -11.39
N LYS A 22 -9.69 7.28 -11.68
CA LYS A 22 -10.36 8.58 -11.80
C LYS A 22 -10.35 9.32 -10.45
N GLY A 23 -9.80 10.53 -10.47
CA GLY A 23 -9.70 11.37 -9.27
C GLY A 23 -8.47 11.12 -8.42
N TRP A 24 -7.56 10.25 -8.87
CA TRP A 24 -6.27 10.00 -8.26
C TRP A 24 -5.14 10.59 -9.10
N ILE A 25 -4.11 11.08 -8.44
CA ILE A 25 -2.86 11.55 -9.06
C ILE A 25 -1.90 10.38 -9.04
N ALA A 26 -1.62 9.79 -10.20
CA ALA A 26 -0.62 8.74 -10.34
C ALA A 26 0.80 9.33 -10.26
N THR A 27 1.68 8.75 -9.43
CA THR A 27 3.08 9.17 -9.30
C THR A 27 4.02 7.99 -9.47
N GLN A 28 5.19 8.25 -10.04
CA GLN A 28 6.29 7.29 -10.15
C GLN A 28 7.38 7.61 -9.13
N GLN A 29 8.29 6.67 -8.87
CA GLN A 29 9.41 6.87 -7.95
C GLN A 29 10.27 8.09 -8.30
N THR A 30 10.41 8.42 -9.59
CA THR A 30 11.16 9.60 -10.06
C THR A 30 10.46 10.93 -9.77
N GLU A 31 9.16 10.91 -9.48
CA GLU A 31 8.34 12.08 -9.14
C GLU A 31 8.13 12.20 -7.64
N LEU A 32 7.90 11.06 -6.96
CA LEU A 32 7.67 10.95 -5.52
C LEU A 32 8.47 9.79 -4.95
N ASN A 33 9.70 10.05 -4.56
CA ASN A 33 10.48 9.12 -3.77
C ASN A 33 10.03 9.18 -2.31
N LEU A 34 9.51 8.08 -1.78
CA LEU A 34 8.97 8.01 -0.42
C LEU A 34 9.98 8.41 0.67
N LEU A 35 11.28 8.31 0.39
CA LEU A 35 12.35 8.65 1.32
C LEU A 35 12.84 10.09 1.20
N ASN A 36 12.40 10.82 0.16
CA ASN A 36 12.82 12.19 -0.09
C ASN A 36 11.68 13.18 0.23
N ILE A 37 11.76 13.84 1.37
CA ILE A 37 10.74 14.79 1.82
C ILE A 37 10.57 15.99 0.87
N ASP A 38 11.63 16.37 0.14
CA ASP A 38 11.57 17.49 -0.80
C ASP A 38 10.64 17.20 -1.99
N ASP A 39 10.52 15.93 -2.42
CA ASP A 39 9.58 15.54 -3.48
C ASP A 39 8.12 15.78 -3.04
N TYR A 40 7.81 15.51 -1.77
CA TYR A 40 6.49 15.81 -1.21
C TYR A 40 6.21 17.30 -1.21
N TYR A 41 7.14 18.13 -0.74
CA TYR A 41 6.96 19.59 -0.77
C TYR A 41 6.90 20.14 -2.18
N LYS A 42 7.66 19.57 -3.12
CA LYS A 42 7.61 19.96 -4.54
C LYS A 42 6.23 19.70 -5.15
N LEU A 43 5.61 18.55 -4.85
CA LEU A 43 4.32 18.13 -5.40
C LEU A 43 3.13 18.75 -4.64
N PHE A 44 3.19 18.74 -3.32
CA PHE A 44 2.01 19.01 -2.47
C PHE A 44 2.04 20.39 -1.83
N LYS A 45 3.20 21.04 -1.78
CA LYS A 45 3.46 22.39 -1.30
C LYS A 45 3.39 22.56 0.23
N GLN A 46 2.51 21.83 0.91
CA GLN A 46 2.28 21.97 2.35
C GLN A 46 1.87 20.65 3.00
N ASN A 47 2.10 20.53 4.29
CA ASN A 47 1.63 19.43 5.11
C ASN A 47 0.08 19.40 5.13
N GLU A 48 -0.49 18.27 5.53
CA GLU A 48 -1.92 18.09 5.70
C GLU A 48 -2.77 18.52 4.50
N SER A 49 -2.28 18.20 3.30
CA SER A 49 -2.91 18.60 2.04
C SER A 49 -3.49 17.44 1.24
N ILE A 50 -3.23 16.18 1.64
CA ILE A 50 -3.63 14.97 0.95
C ILE A 50 -4.75 14.28 1.71
N ASP A 51 -5.78 13.84 1.00
CA ASP A 51 -6.92 13.13 1.57
C ASP A 51 -6.66 11.61 1.66
N ALA A 52 -6.00 11.04 0.66
CA ALA A 52 -5.62 9.62 0.66
C ALA A 52 -4.35 9.35 -0.14
N PHE A 53 -3.57 8.38 0.34
CA PHE A 53 -2.51 7.71 -0.40
C PHE A 53 -2.90 6.27 -0.70
N LEU A 54 -2.45 5.76 -1.85
CA LEU A 54 -2.56 4.38 -2.26
C LEU A 54 -1.18 3.87 -2.66
N ALA A 55 -0.72 2.77 -2.08
CA ALA A 55 0.53 2.12 -2.47
C ALA A 55 0.31 0.60 -2.59
N GLU A 56 0.31 0.09 -3.80
CA GLU A 56 0.22 -1.34 -4.07
C GLU A 56 1.59 -1.88 -4.49
N HIS A 57 2.15 -2.77 -3.68
CA HIS A 57 3.44 -3.42 -3.90
C HIS A 57 4.59 -2.42 -4.09
N VAL A 58 4.75 -1.55 -3.09
CA VAL A 58 5.82 -0.53 -3.00
C VAL A 58 6.68 -0.70 -1.75
N PHE A 59 6.05 -0.94 -0.59
CA PHE A 59 6.75 -0.94 0.70
C PHE A 59 7.71 -2.12 0.87
N GLU A 60 7.49 -3.25 0.20
CA GLU A 60 8.40 -4.39 0.19
C GLU A 60 9.77 -4.09 -0.44
N HIS A 61 9.87 -3.02 -1.22
CA HIS A 61 11.13 -2.53 -1.79
C HIS A 61 11.94 -1.64 -0.84
N LEU A 62 11.37 -1.28 0.31
CA LEU A 62 12.01 -0.54 1.38
C LEU A 62 12.46 -1.51 2.49
N ASN A 63 13.59 -1.25 3.15
CA ASN A 63 13.87 -1.95 4.40
C ASN A 63 12.97 -1.38 5.52
N LEU A 64 12.91 -2.04 6.69
CA LEU A 64 11.99 -1.65 7.77
C LEU A 64 12.18 -0.20 8.23
N LEU A 65 13.43 0.27 8.36
CA LEU A 65 13.71 1.66 8.76
C LEU A 65 13.29 2.64 7.65
N GLU A 66 13.55 2.31 6.39
CA GLU A 66 13.06 3.08 5.25
C GLU A 66 11.53 3.12 5.22
N GLY A 67 10.86 2.00 5.52
CA GLY A 67 9.41 1.91 5.64
C GLY A 67 8.85 2.83 6.72
N GLU A 68 9.49 2.89 7.90
CA GLU A 68 9.11 3.81 8.98
C GLU A 68 9.28 5.28 8.58
N VAL A 69 10.36 5.62 7.85
CA VAL A 69 10.55 6.99 7.32
C VAL A 69 9.47 7.33 6.30
N ALA A 70 9.19 6.42 5.35
CA ALA A 70 8.14 6.60 4.35
C ALA A 70 6.77 6.80 5.01
N ALA A 71 6.41 5.96 5.99
CA ALA A 71 5.15 6.09 6.73
C ALA A 71 5.03 7.45 7.45
N LYS A 72 6.11 7.95 8.06
CA LYS A 72 6.13 9.29 8.70
C LYS A 72 5.92 10.41 7.68
N HIS A 73 6.50 10.30 6.48
CA HIS A 73 6.26 11.28 5.41
C HIS A 73 4.79 11.25 4.97
N LEU A 74 4.19 10.06 4.77
CA LEU A 74 2.76 9.95 4.46
C LEU A 74 1.90 10.60 5.56
N TYR A 75 2.19 10.30 6.83
CA TYR A 75 1.47 10.87 7.98
C TYR A 75 1.53 12.40 7.98
N GLN A 76 2.71 12.97 7.72
CA GLN A 76 2.92 14.41 7.71
C GLN A 76 2.07 15.12 6.65
N PHE A 77 1.91 14.53 5.46
CA PHE A 77 1.19 15.14 4.34
C PHE A 77 -0.30 14.80 4.30
N LEU A 78 -0.74 13.74 4.99
CA LEU A 78 -2.16 13.44 5.14
C LEU A 78 -2.86 14.49 5.99
N LYS A 79 -4.07 14.86 5.58
CA LYS A 79 -5.00 15.63 6.42
C LYS A 79 -5.43 14.81 7.63
N GLN A 80 -5.91 15.50 8.65
CA GLN A 80 -6.63 14.88 9.76
C GLN A 80 -7.87 14.15 9.20
N GLY A 81 -8.06 12.88 9.58
CA GLY A 81 -9.10 12.01 9.03
C GLY A 81 -8.75 11.38 7.66
N GLY A 82 -7.59 11.72 7.07
CA GLY A 82 -7.08 11.08 5.87
C GLY A 82 -6.48 9.70 6.16
N TYR A 83 -6.21 8.93 5.12
CA TYR A 83 -5.68 7.57 5.25
C TYR A 83 -4.66 7.21 4.16
N ALA A 84 -3.89 6.18 4.44
CA ALA A 84 -3.04 5.50 3.46
C ALA A 84 -3.51 4.04 3.33
N ARG A 85 -3.96 3.63 2.12
CA ARG A 85 -4.20 2.23 1.78
C ARG A 85 -2.92 1.61 1.24
N ILE A 86 -2.45 0.58 1.91
CA ILE A 86 -1.19 -0.09 1.59
C ILE A 86 -1.44 -1.56 1.33
N ALA A 87 -0.87 -2.08 0.26
CA ALA A 87 -0.84 -3.50 -0.05
C ALA A 87 0.59 -3.97 -0.26
N VAL A 88 0.98 -5.08 0.37
CA VAL A 88 2.29 -5.74 0.21
C VAL A 88 2.12 -7.25 0.16
N PRO A 89 3.09 -8.00 -0.40
CA PRO A 89 3.07 -9.47 -0.32
C PRO A 89 3.04 -9.98 1.12
N ASP A 90 2.32 -11.10 1.34
CA ASP A 90 2.09 -11.71 2.65
C ASP A 90 2.95 -12.95 2.86
N VAL A 91 3.90 -12.91 3.81
CA VAL A 91 4.79 -14.03 4.12
C VAL A 91 4.06 -15.23 4.74
N ASN A 92 2.88 -15.02 5.35
CA ASN A 92 2.10 -16.06 5.96
C ASN A 92 1.25 -16.87 4.96
N PHE A 93 1.14 -16.44 3.70
CA PHE A 93 0.40 -17.18 2.69
C PHE A 93 1.13 -18.49 2.32
N LYS A 94 0.56 -19.63 2.69
CA LYS A 94 1.12 -20.99 2.54
C LYS A 94 0.98 -21.50 1.10
N ASN A 95 1.75 -20.93 0.18
CA ASN A 95 1.81 -21.33 -1.23
C ASN A 95 3.26 -21.26 -1.71
N ASP A 96 3.86 -22.41 -2.05
CA ASP A 96 5.28 -22.51 -2.39
C ASP A 96 5.68 -21.65 -3.61
N TRP A 97 4.82 -21.61 -4.62
CA TRP A 97 5.07 -20.76 -5.80
C TRP A 97 5.09 -19.28 -5.39
N TYR A 98 4.08 -18.85 -4.64
CA TYR A 98 3.97 -17.47 -4.16
C TYR A 98 5.16 -17.08 -3.29
N GLN A 99 5.54 -17.96 -2.34
CA GLN A 99 6.68 -17.74 -1.46
C GLN A 99 7.97 -17.54 -2.26
N ASN A 100 8.20 -18.39 -3.28
CA ASN A 100 9.36 -18.25 -4.14
C ASN A 100 9.34 -16.97 -4.97
N MET A 101 8.17 -16.53 -5.46
CA MET A 101 8.03 -15.35 -6.31
C MET A 101 8.12 -14.03 -5.53
N CYS A 102 7.65 -14.00 -4.26
CA CYS A 102 7.52 -12.77 -3.48
C CYS A 102 8.64 -12.52 -2.46
N LYS A 103 9.45 -13.55 -2.13
CA LYS A 103 10.56 -13.41 -1.17
C LYS A 103 11.56 -12.31 -1.57
N PRO A 104 12.37 -11.77 -0.65
CA PRO A 104 13.47 -10.88 -0.96
C PRO A 104 14.38 -11.47 -2.06
N GLY A 105 14.67 -10.66 -3.09
CA GLY A 105 15.39 -11.10 -4.28
C GLY A 105 14.57 -11.92 -5.28
N GLY A 106 13.34 -12.27 -4.96
CA GLY A 106 12.43 -13.05 -5.81
C GLY A 106 12.99 -14.40 -6.22
N PRO A 107 12.62 -14.91 -7.41
CA PRO A 107 13.13 -16.17 -7.96
C PRO A 107 14.57 -16.08 -8.50
N GLY A 108 15.24 -14.91 -8.40
CA GLY A 108 16.66 -14.73 -8.69
C GLY A 108 17.01 -14.00 -10.00
N GLY A 109 16.06 -13.73 -10.88
CA GLY A 109 16.32 -12.96 -12.13
C GLY A 109 16.27 -11.45 -11.88
N LYS A 110 17.26 -10.68 -12.39
CA LYS A 110 17.29 -9.21 -12.24
C LYS A 110 16.11 -8.49 -12.90
N ASP A 111 15.52 -9.11 -13.92
CA ASP A 111 14.36 -8.59 -14.65
C ASP A 111 13.04 -8.91 -13.93
N HIS A 112 13.08 -9.69 -12.85
CA HIS A 112 11.88 -10.01 -12.08
C HIS A 112 11.55 -8.85 -11.12
N PRO A 113 10.30 -8.38 -11.05
CA PRO A 113 9.92 -7.26 -10.16
C PRO A 113 10.34 -7.44 -8.69
N ALA A 114 10.23 -8.68 -8.16
CA ALA A 114 10.61 -8.99 -6.80
C ALA A 114 12.13 -9.06 -6.57
N TYR A 115 12.97 -8.88 -7.59
CA TYR A 115 14.43 -8.84 -7.40
C TYR A 115 14.86 -7.75 -6.40
N THR A 116 14.13 -6.66 -6.36
CA THR A 116 14.39 -5.52 -5.48
C THR A 116 13.60 -5.56 -4.16
N HIS A 117 12.86 -6.63 -3.88
CA HIS A 117 12.22 -6.82 -2.58
C HIS A 117 13.29 -6.92 -1.48
N LYS A 118 13.13 -6.15 -0.42
CA LYS A 118 14.00 -6.14 0.77
C LYS A 118 13.32 -6.78 1.97
N VAL A 119 12.00 -6.66 2.08
CA VAL A 119 11.20 -7.19 3.19
C VAL A 119 10.07 -8.05 2.66
N PHE A 120 9.80 -9.15 3.34
CA PHE A 120 8.61 -9.95 3.16
C PHE A 120 7.78 -9.83 4.43
N TYR A 121 6.74 -9.01 4.38
CA TYR A 121 5.95 -8.61 5.53
C TYR A 121 5.01 -9.71 6.00
N ASP A 122 4.82 -9.81 7.31
CA ASP A 122 3.57 -10.27 7.91
C ASP A 122 2.71 -9.06 8.31
N TYR A 123 1.45 -9.32 8.68
CA TYR A 123 0.51 -8.24 9.02
C TYR A 123 0.93 -7.45 10.28
N LYS A 124 1.63 -8.10 11.24
CA LYS A 124 2.12 -7.44 12.47
C LYS A 124 3.25 -6.47 12.14
N MET A 125 4.21 -6.92 11.32
CA MET A 125 5.33 -6.07 10.88
C MET A 125 4.82 -4.84 10.14
N LEU A 126 3.87 -5.01 9.21
CA LEU A 126 3.32 -3.89 8.46
C LEU A 126 2.54 -2.93 9.38
N THR A 127 1.71 -3.46 10.27
CA THR A 127 0.98 -2.68 11.28
C THR A 127 1.94 -1.85 12.12
N GLU A 128 2.99 -2.48 12.67
CA GLU A 128 3.98 -1.80 13.53
C GLU A 128 4.67 -0.64 12.83
N VAL A 129 5.04 -0.78 11.53
CA VAL A 129 5.67 0.29 10.73
C VAL A 129 4.77 1.52 10.69
N PHE A 130 3.46 1.34 10.49
CA PHE A 130 2.51 2.46 10.41
C PHE A 130 2.12 3.01 11.78
N GLU A 131 1.95 2.16 12.79
CA GLU A 131 1.65 2.61 14.16
C GLU A 131 2.78 3.45 14.75
N LYS A 132 4.06 3.08 14.51
CA LYS A 132 5.23 3.89 14.90
C LYS A 132 5.26 5.28 14.24
N ALA A 133 4.62 5.44 13.09
CA ALA A 133 4.47 6.73 12.43
C ALA A 133 3.29 7.56 12.97
N GLY A 134 2.45 6.98 13.84
CA GLY A 134 1.31 7.63 14.49
C GLY A 134 -0.06 7.27 13.91
N PHE A 135 -0.12 6.35 12.96
CA PHE A 135 -1.38 5.87 12.39
C PHE A 135 -2.18 4.97 13.34
N THR A 136 -3.49 4.92 13.14
CA THR A 136 -4.33 3.79 13.58
C THR A 136 -4.56 2.89 12.39
N VAL A 137 -4.30 1.59 12.52
CA VAL A 137 -4.30 0.65 11.40
C VAL A 137 -5.51 -0.28 11.48
N ASP A 138 -6.26 -0.36 10.37
CA ASP A 138 -7.30 -1.35 10.15
C ASP A 138 -6.78 -2.41 9.15
N LEU A 139 -6.82 -3.69 9.56
CA LEU A 139 -6.47 -4.83 8.70
C LEU A 139 -7.67 -5.17 7.81
N LEU A 140 -7.46 -5.18 6.50
CA LEU A 140 -8.49 -5.47 5.49
C LEU A 140 -8.36 -6.89 4.93
N GLU A 141 -7.18 -7.25 4.44
CA GLU A 141 -6.86 -8.59 3.97
C GLU A 141 -5.50 -9.03 4.53
N TYR A 142 -5.39 -10.26 5.03
CA TYR A 142 -4.11 -10.80 5.50
C TYR A 142 -4.23 -12.31 5.81
N CYS A 143 -3.10 -13.01 5.86
CA CYS A 143 -3.01 -14.34 6.46
C CYS A 143 -2.50 -14.24 7.90
N ASP A 144 -3.10 -15.02 8.82
CA ASP A 144 -2.56 -15.19 10.17
C ASP A 144 -1.33 -16.14 10.17
N GLU A 145 -0.73 -16.36 11.33
CA GLU A 145 0.47 -17.19 11.47
C GLU A 145 0.23 -18.67 11.10
N ASP A 146 -1.01 -19.11 11.18
CA ASP A 146 -1.43 -20.44 10.75
C ASP A 146 -1.62 -20.52 9.22
N GLY A 147 -1.59 -19.36 8.53
CA GLY A 147 -1.81 -19.24 7.10
C GLY A 147 -3.28 -19.18 6.72
N ARG A 148 -4.19 -18.93 7.69
CA ARG A 148 -5.60 -18.70 7.39
C ARG A 148 -5.79 -17.30 6.87
N PHE A 149 -6.48 -17.19 5.74
CA PHE A 149 -6.78 -15.91 5.13
C PHE A 149 -7.98 -15.24 5.82
N HIS A 150 -7.81 -13.96 6.14
CA HIS A 150 -8.82 -13.08 6.73
C HIS A 150 -9.19 -11.98 5.75
N PHE A 151 -10.48 -11.67 5.68
CA PHE A 151 -11.02 -10.64 4.81
C PHE A 151 -12.04 -9.80 5.58
N ASN A 152 -11.79 -8.49 5.65
CA ASN A 152 -12.74 -7.48 6.07
C ASN A 152 -13.14 -6.65 4.85
N TYR A 153 -14.44 -6.38 4.71
CA TYR A 153 -14.91 -5.63 3.54
C TYR A 153 -14.28 -4.23 3.47
N TRP A 154 -13.85 -3.87 2.28
CA TRP A 154 -13.36 -2.53 1.97
C TRP A 154 -13.91 -2.05 0.63
N ASP A 155 -14.10 -0.70 0.50
CA ASP A 155 -14.60 -0.08 -0.72
C ASP A 155 -13.46 0.17 -1.71
N PRO A 156 -13.51 -0.39 -2.92
CA PRO A 156 -12.50 -0.13 -3.95
C PRO A 156 -12.50 1.31 -4.45
N GLU A 157 -13.59 2.07 -4.32
CA GLU A 157 -13.60 3.51 -4.64
C GLU A 157 -12.70 4.33 -3.71
N GLY A 158 -12.42 3.82 -2.52
CA GLY A 158 -11.43 4.36 -1.59
C GLY A 158 -9.97 4.03 -1.95
N GLY A 159 -9.71 3.41 -3.10
CA GLY A 159 -8.38 2.99 -3.59
C GLY A 159 -8.41 1.53 -4.01
N PHE A 160 -8.31 1.32 -5.31
CA PHE A 160 -8.37 0.00 -5.92
C PHE A 160 -7.05 -0.75 -5.72
N ILE A 161 -7.13 -2.00 -5.23
CA ILE A 161 -6.00 -2.92 -5.13
C ILE A 161 -6.25 -4.09 -6.07
N GLY A 162 -5.44 -4.19 -7.11
CA GLY A 162 -5.56 -5.27 -8.11
C GLY A 162 -5.17 -6.63 -7.54
N ARG A 163 -4.15 -6.68 -6.67
CA ARG A 163 -3.68 -7.93 -6.04
C ARG A 163 -4.41 -8.21 -4.72
N SER A 164 -5.72 -8.31 -4.79
CA SER A 164 -6.62 -8.57 -3.66
C SER A 164 -7.49 -9.81 -3.89
N LEU A 165 -8.17 -10.28 -2.84
CA LEU A 165 -9.10 -11.40 -2.94
C LEU A 165 -10.07 -11.26 -4.11
N ARG A 166 -10.68 -10.08 -4.25
CA ARG A 166 -11.79 -9.86 -5.19
C ARG A 166 -11.36 -9.58 -6.62
N PHE A 167 -10.18 -9.02 -6.82
CA PHE A 167 -9.79 -8.44 -8.10
C PHE A 167 -8.63 -9.15 -8.78
N ASP A 168 -7.87 -9.97 -8.06
CA ASP A 168 -6.81 -10.74 -8.69
C ASP A 168 -7.38 -11.96 -9.41
N THR A 169 -7.13 -12.02 -10.72
CA THR A 169 -7.64 -13.11 -11.59
C THR A 169 -7.06 -14.48 -11.28
N ARG A 170 -6.02 -14.57 -10.47
CA ARG A 170 -5.46 -15.84 -9.97
C ARG A 170 -6.28 -16.42 -8.81
N ASN A 171 -7.19 -15.62 -8.22
CA ASN A 171 -8.12 -16.02 -7.19
C ASN A 171 -9.44 -16.43 -7.87
N HIS A 172 -9.63 -17.71 -8.12
CA HIS A 172 -10.83 -18.23 -8.78
C HIS A 172 -11.21 -19.59 -8.22
N ASP A 173 -12.48 -19.99 -8.43
CA ASP A 173 -13.01 -21.30 -8.03
C ASP A 173 -12.81 -21.64 -6.55
N GLY A 174 -12.85 -20.61 -5.68
CA GLY A 174 -12.62 -20.77 -4.23
C GLY A 174 -11.18 -21.04 -3.85
N LYS A 175 -10.23 -20.88 -4.78
CA LYS A 175 -8.80 -21.03 -4.51
C LYS A 175 -8.12 -19.67 -4.51
N LEU A 176 -7.21 -19.47 -3.53
CA LEU A 176 -6.34 -18.31 -3.48
C LEU A 176 -5.04 -18.63 -4.24
N GLY A 177 -4.76 -17.87 -5.29
CA GLY A 177 -3.50 -17.93 -6.04
C GLY A 177 -2.59 -16.74 -5.76
N MET A 178 -3.17 -15.61 -5.35
CA MET A 178 -2.46 -14.39 -4.99
C MET A 178 -3.18 -13.68 -3.86
N VAL A 179 -2.44 -13.27 -2.85
CA VAL A 179 -2.94 -12.47 -1.74
C VAL A 179 -1.99 -11.32 -1.45
N SER A 180 -2.49 -10.29 -0.81
CA SER A 180 -1.68 -9.22 -0.22
C SER A 180 -2.14 -9.00 1.21
N ILE A 181 -1.24 -8.53 2.07
CA ILE A 181 -1.66 -7.81 3.27
C ILE A 181 -2.17 -6.47 2.79
N ILE A 182 -3.42 -6.15 3.10
CA ILE A 182 -4.02 -4.85 2.79
C ILE A 182 -4.44 -4.19 4.09
N ILE A 183 -3.97 -2.96 4.28
CA ILE A 183 -4.33 -2.13 5.44
C ILE A 183 -4.87 -0.78 5.00
N ASP A 184 -5.75 -0.20 5.83
CA ASP A 184 -6.03 1.23 5.87
C ASP A 184 -5.39 1.83 7.12
N ALA A 185 -4.42 2.71 6.93
CA ALA A 185 -3.73 3.43 8.00
C ALA A 185 -4.30 4.86 8.10
N TYR A 186 -5.01 5.16 9.18
CA TYR A 186 -5.74 6.42 9.39
C TYR A 186 -4.93 7.40 10.25
N LYS A 187 -4.88 8.65 9.82
CA LYS A 187 -4.45 9.78 10.64
C LYS A 187 -5.64 10.31 11.42
N LYS A 188 -5.72 9.96 12.73
CA LYS A 188 -6.77 10.41 13.66
C LYS A 188 -6.36 11.65 14.43
#